data_78e05574c794615845fff2bd4a7f47d7
#
_entry.id   78e05574c794615845fff2bd4a7f47d7
#
_cell.length_a   1.000
_cell.length_b   1.000
_cell.length_c   1.000
_cell.angle_alpha   90.00
_cell.angle_beta   90.00
_cell.angle_gamma   90.00
#
_symmetry.space_group_name_H-M   'P 1'
#
loop_
_entity.id
_entity.type
_entity.pdbx_description
1 polymer ?
#
loop_
_entity_poly.entity_id
_entity_poly.type
_entity_poly.pdbx_seq_one_letter_code
_entity_poly.pdbx_strand_id
1 'polypeptide(L)'
;MYQTHHFKDKFILFLKIFFPILIYQFANYSASFVDTTMTGQYSTMDLAGVSMATSIWNPFFTFLTGIVSALVPIIGHHLGRGKKEEVASDFYQFIYLALGLSVVLLGLVLFLAPPVLNHIGLEAPVAAVAVRYLWFLSIGIIPLLLFSVIRSLLDSLGLTKLSMYLMLLLLPLNSGFNYLLIYGAFGVPELGGAGSGLGTSLAYWVLLGISVLVLFKQEKLKALHLEKRIPLNMDKIKEGVRLGLPIGGTVFAEVAIFSVVGLIMAKFSSLIIASHQSAMNFSSLMYAFPMSISSAMAIVVSYEVGAKRFGDAKTYIGLGRWTALIFAGFTLTFLYIFRGNVASLYGNDPEFIDLTARFLTYSLFFQLADTFAAPLQGILRGYKDTVIPFYLGLVGYWGVAIPVAMVLDSLTDFGAYSYWIGLIISLIVSGALYRWRLTVIMKRFESIAKSKQ
;
A
#
# COMPACT_ATOMS: atom_id res chain seq x y z
N MET A 1 0.33 6.47 26.19
CA MET A 1 1.24 6.47 25.08
C MET A 1 1.08 7.71 24.20
N TYR A 2 -0.14 8.09 23.86
CA TYR A 2 -0.47 9.26 23.03
C TYR A 2 -1.17 10.37 23.84
N GLN A 3 -0.86 10.53 25.12
CA GLN A 3 -1.43 11.61 25.92
C GLN A 3 -0.75 12.92 25.55
N THR A 4 -1.47 13.75 24.82
CA THR A 4 -1.01 15.07 24.39
C THR A 4 -2.03 16.12 24.84
N HIS A 5 -1.56 17.17 25.50
CA HIS A 5 -2.43 18.21 26.06
C HIS A 5 -2.46 19.46 25.18
N HIS A 6 -1.33 19.82 24.57
CA HIS A 6 -1.19 21.01 23.76
C HIS A 6 -1.07 20.70 22.28
N PHE A 7 -1.44 21.67 21.42
CA PHE A 7 -1.32 21.55 19.98
C PHE A 7 0.12 21.20 19.53
N LYS A 8 1.11 21.82 20.18
CA LYS A 8 2.54 21.54 19.91
C LYS A 8 2.89 20.08 20.11
N ASP A 9 2.38 19.46 21.18
CA ASP A 9 2.64 18.05 21.47
C ASP A 9 2.02 17.14 20.41
N LYS A 10 0.79 17.45 19.97
CA LYS A 10 0.10 16.74 18.90
C LYS A 10 0.85 16.85 17.57
N PHE A 11 1.32 18.04 17.26
CA PHE A 11 2.10 18.30 16.04
C PHE A 11 3.42 17.51 16.04
N ILE A 12 4.17 17.54 17.13
CA ILE A 12 5.41 16.78 17.26
C ILE A 12 5.15 15.26 17.18
N LEU A 13 4.13 14.78 17.88
CA LEU A 13 3.77 13.36 17.83
C LEU A 13 3.38 12.93 16.41
N PHE A 14 2.57 13.73 15.73
CA PHE A 14 2.17 13.45 14.35
C PHE A 14 3.39 13.34 13.43
N LEU A 15 4.32 14.28 13.51
CA LEU A 15 5.55 14.24 12.71
C LEU A 15 6.44 13.03 13.05
N LYS A 16 6.54 12.67 14.33
CA LYS A 16 7.29 11.48 14.78
C LYS A 16 6.70 10.18 14.26
N ILE A 17 5.41 10.13 14.01
CA ILE A 17 4.73 8.97 13.41
C ILE A 17 4.85 9.02 11.89
N PHE A 18 4.60 10.17 11.29
CA PHE A 18 4.50 10.35 9.85
C PHE A 18 5.83 10.18 9.11
N PHE A 19 6.90 10.83 9.54
CA PHE A 19 8.17 10.79 8.81
C PHE A 19 8.78 9.38 8.72
N PRO A 20 8.81 8.56 9.77
CA PRO A 20 9.25 7.17 9.63
C PRO A 20 8.42 6.37 8.64
N ILE A 21 7.10 6.56 8.62
CA ILE A 21 6.21 5.91 7.65
C ILE A 21 6.56 6.34 6.23
N LEU A 22 6.77 7.64 6.00
CA LEU A 22 7.16 8.15 4.69
C LEU A 22 8.48 7.52 4.21
N ILE A 23 9.47 7.43 5.08
CA ILE A 23 10.77 6.82 4.76
C ILE A 23 10.61 5.33 4.42
N TYR A 24 9.85 4.57 5.19
CA TYR A 24 9.69 3.16 4.87
C TYR A 24 8.84 2.90 3.63
N GLN A 25 7.89 3.77 3.30
CA GLN A 25 7.17 3.68 2.02
C GLN A 25 8.11 3.87 0.83
N PHE A 26 8.99 4.85 0.89
CA PHE A 26 10.03 5.01 -0.13
C PHE A 26 10.99 3.82 -0.19
N ALA A 27 11.37 3.25 0.95
CA ALA A 27 12.20 2.03 1.00
C ALA A 27 11.51 0.85 0.30
N ASN A 28 10.21 0.68 0.51
CA ASN A 28 9.42 -0.36 -0.13
C ASN A 28 9.40 -0.22 -1.66
N TYR A 29 9.17 0.98 -2.17
CA TYR A 29 9.23 1.25 -3.61
C TYR A 29 10.65 1.07 -4.18
N SER A 30 11.68 1.44 -3.41
CA SER A 30 13.07 1.25 -3.80
C SER A 30 13.45 -0.23 -3.92
N ALA A 31 12.95 -1.09 -3.04
CA ALA A 31 13.16 -2.53 -3.13
C ALA A 31 12.57 -3.11 -4.44
N SER A 32 11.38 -2.70 -4.80
CA SER A 32 10.75 -3.08 -6.07
C SER A 32 11.55 -2.57 -7.29
N PHE A 33 12.08 -1.36 -7.20
CA PHE A 33 12.94 -0.81 -8.25
C PHE A 33 14.24 -1.61 -8.43
N VAL A 34 14.87 -2.02 -7.34
CA VAL A 34 16.07 -2.87 -7.36
C VAL A 34 15.78 -4.22 -8.02
N ASP A 35 14.68 -4.87 -7.65
CA ASP A 35 14.26 -6.14 -8.26
C ASP A 35 14.11 -6.02 -9.77
N THR A 36 13.42 -5.00 -10.22
CA THR A 36 13.16 -4.74 -11.63
C THR A 36 14.45 -4.44 -12.39
N THR A 37 15.31 -3.59 -11.83
CA THR A 37 16.57 -3.19 -12.45
C THR A 37 17.52 -4.38 -12.57
N MET A 38 17.71 -5.13 -11.51
CA MET A 38 18.61 -6.29 -11.52
C MET A 38 18.11 -7.39 -12.47
N THR A 39 16.82 -7.65 -12.49
CA THR A 39 16.21 -8.61 -13.43
C THR A 39 16.36 -8.15 -14.86
N GLY A 40 16.11 -6.88 -15.15
CA GLY A 40 16.24 -6.31 -16.49
C GLY A 40 17.66 -6.29 -17.03
N GLN A 41 18.65 -6.04 -16.16
CA GLN A 41 20.06 -6.13 -16.52
C GLN A 41 20.51 -7.56 -16.83
N TYR A 42 19.88 -8.55 -16.21
CA TYR A 42 20.16 -9.96 -16.49
C TYR A 42 19.56 -10.40 -17.83
N SER A 43 18.28 -10.17 -18.07
CA SER A 43 17.57 -10.59 -19.28
C SER A 43 16.27 -9.81 -19.46
N THR A 44 16.04 -9.30 -20.67
CA THR A 44 14.77 -8.64 -21.04
C THR A 44 13.61 -9.61 -21.01
N MET A 45 13.82 -10.85 -21.43
CA MET A 45 12.79 -11.90 -21.39
C MET A 45 12.40 -12.25 -19.96
N ASP A 46 13.37 -12.38 -19.06
CA ASP A 46 13.14 -12.64 -17.64
C ASP A 46 12.39 -11.48 -16.99
N LEU A 47 12.73 -10.24 -17.33
CA LEU A 47 12.00 -9.07 -16.87
C LEU A 47 10.53 -9.10 -17.31
N ALA A 48 10.27 -9.49 -18.56
CA ALA A 48 8.89 -9.63 -19.04
C ALA A 48 8.11 -10.68 -18.22
N GLY A 49 8.71 -11.84 -17.96
CA GLY A 49 8.11 -12.89 -17.13
C GLY A 49 7.83 -12.44 -15.70
N VAL A 50 8.79 -11.81 -15.06
CA VAL A 50 8.66 -11.27 -13.69
C VAL A 50 7.60 -10.17 -13.63
N SER A 51 7.56 -9.29 -14.63
CA SER A 51 6.57 -8.22 -14.69
C SER A 51 5.15 -8.75 -14.84
N MET A 52 4.95 -9.79 -15.64
CA MET A 52 3.64 -10.46 -15.77
C MET A 52 3.23 -11.13 -14.45
N ALA A 53 4.16 -11.79 -13.80
CA ALA A 53 3.92 -12.44 -12.52
C ALA A 53 3.54 -11.43 -11.43
N THR A 54 4.26 -10.32 -11.34
CA THR A 54 3.98 -9.26 -10.35
C THR A 54 2.66 -8.55 -10.62
N SER A 55 2.25 -8.42 -11.86
CA SER A 55 0.94 -7.86 -12.22
C SER A 55 -0.22 -8.71 -11.72
N ILE A 56 -0.05 -10.03 -11.65
CA ILE A 56 -1.03 -10.93 -11.04
C ILE A 56 -0.91 -10.92 -9.52
N TRP A 57 0.32 -10.93 -9.00
CA TRP A 57 0.61 -11.00 -7.57
C TRP A 57 0.14 -9.78 -6.79
N ASN A 58 0.44 -8.58 -7.29
CA ASN A 58 0.25 -7.34 -6.56
C ASN A 58 -1.19 -7.09 -6.08
N PRO A 59 -2.25 -7.27 -6.89
CA PRO A 59 -3.62 -7.08 -6.42
C PRO A 59 -3.99 -8.00 -5.26
N PHE A 60 -3.63 -9.27 -5.33
CA PHE A 60 -3.93 -10.24 -4.27
C PHE A 60 -3.11 -9.99 -3.01
N PHE A 61 -1.85 -9.66 -3.16
CA PHE A 61 -0.98 -9.33 -2.03
C PHE A 61 -1.46 -8.07 -1.30
N THR A 62 -1.78 -7.01 -2.02
CA THR A 62 -2.30 -5.77 -1.44
C THR A 62 -3.67 -5.96 -0.79
N PHE A 63 -4.50 -6.83 -1.35
CA PHE A 63 -5.76 -7.24 -0.73
C PHE A 63 -5.54 -7.88 0.65
N LEU A 64 -4.63 -8.85 0.74
CA LEU A 64 -4.35 -9.55 2.00
C LEU A 64 -3.68 -8.66 3.03
N THR A 65 -2.72 -7.82 2.63
CA THR A 65 -2.10 -6.85 3.53
C THR A 65 -3.07 -5.77 3.98
N GLY A 66 -4.04 -5.41 3.16
CA GLY A 66 -5.16 -4.55 3.52
C GLY A 66 -6.02 -5.17 4.63
N ILE A 67 -6.31 -6.46 4.56
CA ILE A 67 -7.03 -7.19 5.63
C ILE A 67 -6.22 -7.12 6.94
N VAL A 68 -4.95 -7.40 6.89
CA VAL A 68 -4.04 -7.37 8.05
C VAL A 68 -3.95 -5.97 8.66
N SER A 69 -4.03 -4.92 7.86
CA SER A 69 -3.96 -3.52 8.33
C SER A 69 -5.10 -3.13 9.27
N ALA A 70 -6.18 -3.91 9.32
CA ALA A 70 -7.26 -3.71 10.29
C ALA A 70 -6.80 -3.83 11.75
N LEU A 71 -5.65 -4.45 12.00
CA LEU A 71 -5.05 -4.50 13.32
C LEU A 71 -4.75 -3.09 13.88
N VAL A 72 -4.39 -2.13 13.02
CA VAL A 72 -4.08 -0.75 13.44
C VAL A 72 -5.26 -0.07 14.14
N PRO A 73 -6.45 0.05 13.54
CA PRO A 73 -7.58 0.66 14.25
C PRO A 73 -8.07 -0.16 15.43
N ILE A 74 -7.96 -1.47 15.42
CA ILE A 74 -8.36 -2.33 16.54
C ILE A 74 -7.48 -2.05 17.77
N ILE A 75 -6.17 -2.10 17.60
CA ILE A 75 -5.21 -1.79 18.69
C ILE A 75 -5.36 -0.33 19.12
N GLY A 76 -5.49 0.60 18.19
CA GLY A 76 -5.65 2.01 18.50
C GLY A 76 -6.84 2.26 19.41
N HIS A 77 -7.99 1.67 19.12
CA HIS A 77 -9.18 1.77 19.96
C HIS A 77 -8.98 1.14 21.35
N HIS A 78 -8.34 -0.02 21.45
CA HIS A 78 -8.05 -0.65 22.74
C HIS A 78 -7.10 0.20 23.59
N LEU A 79 -6.03 0.72 22.99
CA LEU A 79 -5.10 1.62 23.67
C LEU A 79 -5.78 2.91 24.14
N GLY A 80 -6.64 3.49 23.29
CA GLY A 80 -7.41 4.69 23.64
C GLY A 80 -8.36 4.48 24.81
N ARG A 81 -8.93 3.27 24.94
CA ARG A 81 -9.78 2.87 26.08
C ARG A 81 -8.99 2.48 27.33
N GLY A 82 -7.65 2.51 27.28
CA GLY A 82 -6.80 2.06 28.39
C GLY A 82 -6.68 0.55 28.53
N LYS A 83 -7.15 -0.23 27.56
CA LYS A 83 -7.15 -1.71 27.57
C LYS A 83 -5.88 -2.27 26.93
N LYS A 84 -4.72 -1.99 27.51
CA LYS A 84 -3.43 -2.47 27.00
C LYS A 84 -3.32 -3.99 26.99
N GLU A 85 -4.00 -4.68 27.88
CA GLU A 85 -4.03 -6.13 28.01
C GLU A 85 -4.65 -6.82 26.78
N GLU A 86 -5.51 -6.12 26.03
CA GLU A 86 -6.13 -6.66 24.83
C GLU A 86 -5.19 -6.68 23.61
N VAL A 87 -4.10 -5.89 23.65
CA VAL A 87 -3.19 -5.75 22.50
C VAL A 87 -2.51 -7.07 22.15
N ALA A 88 -2.04 -7.82 23.14
CA ALA A 88 -1.41 -9.12 22.89
C ALA A 88 -2.39 -10.12 22.27
N SER A 89 -3.64 -10.14 22.76
CA SER A 89 -4.70 -10.98 22.19
C SER A 89 -4.98 -10.61 20.73
N ASP A 90 -5.16 -9.34 20.42
CA ASP A 90 -5.38 -8.86 19.05
C ASP A 90 -4.21 -9.24 18.13
N PHE A 91 -3.00 -9.05 18.60
CA PHE A 91 -1.80 -9.42 17.85
C PHE A 91 -1.76 -10.91 17.50
N TYR A 92 -2.00 -11.80 18.48
CA TYR A 92 -1.99 -13.24 18.23
C TYR A 92 -3.13 -13.68 17.31
N GLN A 93 -4.33 -13.08 17.42
CA GLN A 93 -5.44 -13.39 16.52
C GLN A 93 -5.10 -13.00 15.07
N PHE A 94 -4.41 -11.89 14.86
CA PHE A 94 -3.94 -11.49 13.53
C PHE A 94 -2.77 -12.33 13.02
N ILE A 95 -1.94 -12.87 13.89
CA ILE A 95 -0.95 -13.91 13.50
C ILE A 95 -1.68 -15.14 12.95
N TYR A 96 -2.70 -15.63 13.65
CA TYR A 96 -3.50 -16.78 13.18
C TYR A 96 -4.23 -16.48 11.87
N LEU A 97 -4.81 -15.28 11.76
CA LEU A 97 -5.45 -14.82 10.53
C LEU A 97 -4.44 -14.75 9.37
N ALA A 98 -3.27 -14.19 9.59
CA ALA A 98 -2.22 -14.08 8.58
C ALA A 98 -1.75 -15.48 8.11
N LEU A 99 -1.61 -16.44 9.01
CA LEU A 99 -1.28 -17.83 8.66
C LEU A 99 -2.38 -18.46 7.78
N GLY A 100 -3.65 -18.26 8.14
CA GLY A 100 -4.78 -18.73 7.32
C GLY A 100 -4.81 -18.09 5.94
N LEU A 101 -4.62 -16.78 5.84
CA LEU A 101 -4.54 -16.05 4.58
C LEU A 101 -3.33 -16.49 3.75
N SER A 102 -2.20 -16.79 4.39
CA SER A 102 -1.01 -17.32 3.72
C SER A 102 -1.29 -18.67 3.05
N VAL A 103 -2.01 -19.55 3.73
CA VAL A 103 -2.40 -20.87 3.17
C VAL A 103 -3.30 -20.68 1.94
N VAL A 104 -4.26 -19.76 2.01
CA VAL A 104 -5.16 -19.46 0.87
C VAL A 104 -4.36 -18.91 -0.31
N LEU A 105 -3.50 -17.92 -0.09
CA LEU A 105 -2.69 -17.34 -1.16
C LEU A 105 -1.69 -18.36 -1.73
N LEU A 106 -1.08 -19.16 -0.87
CA LEU A 106 -0.18 -20.24 -1.30
C LEU A 106 -0.91 -21.23 -2.23
N GLY A 107 -2.11 -21.64 -1.87
CA GLY A 107 -2.95 -22.50 -2.71
C GLY A 107 -3.28 -21.85 -4.06
N LEU A 108 -3.65 -20.57 -4.07
CA LEU A 108 -3.93 -19.84 -5.29
C LEU A 108 -2.69 -19.75 -6.21
N VAL A 109 -1.52 -19.44 -5.65
CA VAL A 109 -0.28 -19.34 -6.43
C VAL A 109 0.16 -20.69 -6.98
N LEU A 110 0.12 -21.75 -6.18
CA LEU A 110 0.60 -23.07 -6.62
C LEU A 110 -0.34 -23.76 -7.61
N PHE A 111 -1.65 -23.59 -7.46
CA PHE A 111 -2.64 -24.35 -8.25
C PHE A 111 -3.33 -23.56 -9.35
N LEU A 112 -3.57 -22.25 -9.15
CA LEU A 112 -4.29 -21.42 -10.15
C LEU A 112 -3.36 -20.58 -11.03
N ALA A 113 -2.23 -20.12 -10.54
CA ALA A 113 -1.35 -19.26 -11.31
C ALA A 113 -0.74 -19.96 -12.56
N PRO A 114 -0.23 -21.22 -12.49
CA PRO A 114 0.29 -21.89 -13.67
C PRO A 114 -0.73 -22.03 -14.82
N PRO A 115 -1.96 -22.52 -14.61
CA PRO A 115 -2.96 -22.57 -15.68
C PRO A 115 -3.29 -21.20 -16.27
N VAL A 116 -3.45 -20.18 -15.44
CA VAL A 116 -3.74 -18.81 -15.88
C VAL A 116 -2.62 -18.27 -16.76
N LEU A 117 -1.36 -18.33 -16.30
CA LEU A 117 -0.20 -17.84 -17.05
C LEU A 117 0.03 -18.58 -18.35
N ASN A 118 -0.25 -19.86 -18.41
CA ASN A 118 -0.09 -20.66 -19.63
C ASN A 118 -1.20 -20.43 -20.66
N HIS A 119 -2.35 -19.87 -20.27
CA HIS A 119 -3.51 -19.68 -21.15
C HIS A 119 -3.75 -18.22 -21.58
N ILE A 120 -3.01 -17.25 -21.05
CA ILE A 120 -3.19 -15.82 -21.39
C ILE A 120 -2.44 -15.39 -22.67
N GLY A 121 -1.87 -16.32 -23.42
CA GLY A 121 -1.22 -16.04 -24.70
C GLY A 121 0.22 -15.53 -24.60
N LEU A 122 0.91 -15.73 -23.47
CA LEU A 122 2.34 -15.45 -23.34
C LEU A 122 3.19 -16.44 -24.13
N GLU A 123 4.34 -15.98 -24.62
CA GLU A 123 5.38 -16.87 -25.14
C GLU A 123 5.79 -17.88 -24.08
N ALA A 124 6.01 -19.13 -24.48
CA ALA A 124 6.32 -20.22 -23.54
C ALA A 124 7.51 -19.92 -22.61
N PRO A 125 8.65 -19.34 -23.06
CA PRO A 125 9.75 -18.99 -22.18
C PRO A 125 9.36 -17.91 -21.14
N VAL A 126 8.57 -16.92 -21.51
CA VAL A 126 8.08 -15.84 -20.62
C VAL A 126 7.14 -16.41 -19.56
N ALA A 127 6.20 -17.26 -19.96
CA ALA A 127 5.31 -17.94 -19.03
C ALA A 127 6.07 -18.84 -18.04
N ALA A 128 7.11 -19.55 -18.47
CA ALA A 128 7.94 -20.37 -17.61
C ALA A 128 8.66 -19.53 -16.53
N VAL A 129 9.22 -18.38 -16.90
CA VAL A 129 9.86 -17.47 -15.94
C VAL A 129 8.82 -16.92 -14.94
N ALA A 130 7.66 -16.53 -15.39
CA ALA A 130 6.58 -16.03 -14.55
C ALA A 130 6.13 -17.07 -13.52
N VAL A 131 5.92 -18.32 -13.92
CA VAL A 131 5.52 -19.42 -13.02
C VAL A 131 6.62 -19.70 -11.99
N ARG A 132 7.89 -19.78 -12.43
CA ARG A 132 9.02 -20.01 -11.51
C ARG A 132 9.18 -18.88 -10.50
N TYR A 133 9.03 -17.63 -10.94
CA TYR A 133 9.07 -16.46 -10.07
C TYR A 133 7.99 -16.56 -8.97
N LEU A 134 6.75 -16.87 -9.33
CA LEU A 134 5.65 -17.01 -8.38
C LEU A 134 5.88 -18.17 -7.40
N TRP A 135 6.42 -19.28 -7.87
CA TRP A 135 6.75 -20.41 -6.98
C TRP A 135 7.85 -20.04 -5.98
N PHE A 136 8.89 -19.36 -6.41
CA PHE A 136 9.92 -18.85 -5.51
C PHE A 136 9.37 -17.79 -4.54
N LEU A 137 8.52 -16.90 -5.02
CA LEU A 137 7.89 -15.89 -4.18
C LEU A 137 6.92 -16.50 -3.16
N SER A 138 6.29 -17.63 -3.50
CA SER A 138 5.37 -18.35 -2.60
C SER A 138 6.03 -18.82 -1.30
N ILE A 139 7.34 -19.09 -1.31
CA ILE A 139 8.12 -19.43 -0.12
C ILE A 139 8.11 -18.25 0.89
N GLY A 140 8.01 -17.04 0.40
CA GLY A 140 7.99 -15.82 1.21
C GLY A 140 6.60 -15.33 1.63
N ILE A 141 5.52 -15.98 1.26
CA ILE A 141 4.15 -15.55 1.60
C ILE A 141 3.96 -15.48 3.11
N ILE A 142 4.34 -16.50 3.83
CA ILE A 142 4.22 -16.56 5.29
C ILE A 142 4.99 -15.42 5.96
N PRO A 143 6.31 -15.25 5.74
CA PRO A 143 7.04 -14.17 6.39
C PRO A 143 6.57 -12.77 5.95
N LEU A 144 6.12 -12.60 4.73
CA LEU A 144 5.54 -11.33 4.25
C LEU A 144 4.32 -10.92 5.07
N LEU A 145 3.36 -11.81 5.25
CA LEU A 145 2.14 -11.52 6.00
C LEU A 145 2.39 -11.42 7.49
N LEU A 146 3.22 -12.28 8.06
CA LEU A 146 3.59 -12.19 9.48
C LEU A 146 4.36 -10.90 9.80
N PHE A 147 5.27 -10.50 8.92
CA PHE A 147 5.95 -9.22 9.05
C PHE A 147 4.96 -8.04 8.98
N SER A 148 3.96 -8.09 8.11
CA SER A 148 2.90 -7.08 8.05
C SER A 148 2.13 -6.97 9.35
N VAL A 149 1.87 -8.08 10.05
CA VAL A 149 1.24 -8.08 11.37
C VAL A 149 2.15 -7.39 12.41
N ILE A 150 3.42 -7.75 12.42
CA ILE A 150 4.41 -7.15 13.35
C ILE A 150 4.53 -5.64 13.09
N ARG A 151 4.63 -5.23 11.84
CA ARG A 151 4.68 -3.81 11.48
C ARG A 151 3.42 -3.06 11.91
N SER A 152 2.24 -3.64 11.69
CA SER A 152 0.98 -3.06 12.14
C SER A 152 0.92 -2.89 13.65
N LEU A 153 1.45 -3.86 14.42
CA LEU A 153 1.58 -3.74 15.86
C LEU A 153 2.50 -2.58 16.25
N LEU A 154 3.70 -2.51 15.68
CA LEU A 154 4.67 -1.45 15.97
C LEU A 154 4.12 -0.07 15.63
N ASP A 155 3.49 0.06 14.47
CA ASP A 155 2.88 1.32 14.01
C ASP A 155 1.75 1.76 14.95
N SER A 156 0.89 0.84 15.37
CA SER A 156 -0.21 1.12 16.31
C SER A 156 0.27 1.59 17.67
N LEU A 157 1.43 1.11 18.10
CA LEU A 157 2.07 1.50 19.35
C LEU A 157 2.88 2.82 19.23
N GLY A 158 2.88 3.45 18.06
CA GLY A 158 3.67 4.65 17.78
C GLY A 158 5.16 4.39 17.59
N LEU A 159 5.55 3.13 17.46
CA LEU A 159 6.94 2.73 17.23
C LEU A 159 7.28 2.66 15.72
N THR A 160 6.80 3.64 14.96
CA THR A 160 7.00 3.71 13.51
C THR A 160 8.46 3.81 13.10
N LYS A 161 9.30 4.33 13.99
CA LYS A 161 10.75 4.38 13.79
C LYS A 161 11.38 2.99 13.75
N LEU A 162 10.89 2.04 14.56
CA LEU A 162 11.31 0.64 14.48
C LEU A 162 10.86 -0.01 13.16
N SER A 163 9.62 0.24 12.76
CA SER A 163 9.12 -0.21 11.45
C SER A 163 9.99 0.32 10.31
N MET A 164 10.40 1.58 10.38
CA MET A 164 11.29 2.21 9.41
C MET A 164 12.65 1.49 9.34
N TYR A 165 13.28 1.23 10.47
CA TYR A 165 14.57 0.54 10.49
C TYR A 165 14.49 -0.87 9.92
N LEU A 166 13.43 -1.61 10.25
CA LEU A 166 13.19 -2.95 9.72
C LEU A 166 12.99 -2.91 8.20
N MET A 167 12.19 -1.97 7.70
CA MET A 167 11.96 -1.82 6.27
C MET A 167 13.20 -1.33 5.51
N LEU A 168 14.03 -0.47 6.12
CA LEU A 168 15.31 -0.07 5.53
C LEU A 168 16.28 -1.24 5.42
N LEU A 169 16.25 -2.16 6.38
CA LEU A 169 17.06 -3.37 6.36
C LEU A 169 16.68 -4.30 5.20
N LEU A 170 15.43 -4.27 4.76
CA LEU A 170 14.98 -5.04 3.60
C LEU A 170 15.79 -4.72 2.33
N LEU A 171 16.19 -3.46 2.11
CA LEU A 171 16.93 -3.06 0.91
C LEU A 171 18.24 -3.83 0.73
N PRO A 172 19.19 -3.83 1.68
CA PRO A 172 20.42 -4.59 1.52
C PRO A 172 20.19 -6.10 1.51
N LEU A 173 19.23 -6.61 2.28
CA LEU A 173 18.90 -8.05 2.28
C LEU A 173 18.38 -8.49 0.92
N ASN A 174 17.41 -7.77 0.38
CA ASN A 174 16.82 -8.07 -0.93
C ASN A 174 17.85 -7.94 -2.05
N SER A 175 18.62 -6.87 -2.05
CA SER A 175 19.68 -6.64 -3.06
C SER A 175 20.76 -7.71 -3.00
N GLY A 176 21.19 -8.09 -1.80
CA GLY A 176 22.21 -9.13 -1.59
C GLY A 176 21.73 -10.51 -2.05
N PHE A 177 20.57 -10.93 -1.65
CA PHE A 177 20.01 -12.21 -2.10
C PHE A 177 19.70 -12.23 -3.60
N ASN A 178 19.22 -11.14 -4.16
CA ASN A 178 19.02 -11.03 -5.60
C ASN A 178 20.33 -11.16 -6.37
N TYR A 179 21.39 -10.50 -5.91
CA TYR A 179 22.72 -10.61 -6.53
C TYR A 179 23.22 -12.07 -6.52
N LEU A 180 23.06 -12.77 -5.40
CA LEU A 180 23.47 -14.18 -5.28
C LEU A 180 22.65 -15.10 -6.21
N LEU A 181 21.34 -14.89 -6.27
CA LEU A 181 20.41 -15.87 -6.90
C LEU A 181 20.14 -15.57 -8.38
N ILE A 182 20.10 -14.31 -8.79
CA ILE A 182 19.92 -13.95 -10.20
C ILE A 182 21.17 -14.29 -10.99
N TYR A 183 22.34 -13.89 -10.47
CA TYR A 183 23.62 -14.00 -11.18
C TYR A 183 24.43 -15.27 -10.84
N GLY A 184 24.02 -16.02 -9.82
CA GLY A 184 24.76 -17.22 -9.40
C GLY A 184 26.11 -16.91 -8.76
N ALA A 185 26.25 -15.80 -8.03
CA ALA A 185 27.49 -15.39 -7.40
C ALA A 185 27.93 -16.35 -6.27
N PHE A 186 29.22 -16.44 -6.01
CA PHE A 186 29.83 -17.24 -4.94
C PHE A 186 29.42 -18.74 -4.93
N GLY A 187 29.25 -19.32 -6.09
CA GLY A 187 28.91 -20.75 -6.23
C GLY A 187 27.43 -21.08 -6.00
N VAL A 188 26.59 -20.11 -5.79
CA VAL A 188 25.13 -20.30 -5.72
C VAL A 188 24.60 -20.58 -7.13
N PRO A 189 23.57 -21.47 -7.28
CA PRO A 189 22.98 -21.71 -8.59
C PRO A 189 22.41 -20.43 -9.20
N GLU A 190 22.72 -20.21 -10.48
CA GLU A 190 22.15 -19.10 -11.26
C GLU A 190 20.70 -19.40 -11.61
N LEU A 191 19.77 -18.64 -11.04
CA LEU A 191 18.33 -18.83 -11.24
C LEU A 191 17.73 -17.83 -12.24
N GLY A 192 18.50 -16.84 -12.68
CA GLY A 192 18.02 -15.81 -13.56
C GLY A 192 17.01 -14.85 -12.89
N GLY A 193 16.17 -14.20 -13.70
CA GLY A 193 15.19 -13.24 -13.20
C GLY A 193 14.18 -13.82 -12.20
N ALA A 194 13.80 -15.08 -12.36
CA ALA A 194 12.94 -15.78 -11.39
C ALA A 194 13.58 -15.88 -9.99
N GLY A 195 14.92 -15.84 -9.91
CA GLY A 195 15.66 -15.80 -8.66
C GLY A 195 15.38 -14.56 -7.80
N SER A 196 14.88 -13.47 -8.37
CA SER A 196 14.44 -12.30 -7.60
C SER A 196 13.26 -12.63 -6.67
N GLY A 197 12.39 -13.54 -7.08
CA GLY A 197 11.31 -14.03 -6.22
C GLY A 197 11.82 -14.79 -4.99
N LEU A 198 12.82 -15.65 -5.16
CA LEU A 198 13.47 -16.33 -4.06
C LEU A 198 14.30 -15.40 -3.19
N GLY A 199 14.97 -14.41 -3.80
CA GLY A 199 15.71 -13.38 -3.09
C GLY A 199 14.81 -12.55 -2.16
N THR A 200 13.66 -12.13 -2.65
CA THR A 200 12.63 -11.46 -1.84
C THR A 200 12.13 -12.36 -0.72
N SER A 201 11.83 -13.62 -1.00
CA SER A 201 11.38 -14.60 0.00
C SER A 201 12.39 -14.78 1.13
N LEU A 202 13.65 -14.98 0.80
CA LEU A 202 14.72 -15.14 1.80
C LEU A 202 14.95 -13.86 2.59
N ALA A 203 14.89 -12.70 1.95
CA ALA A 203 14.99 -11.41 2.63
C ALA A 203 13.89 -11.24 3.68
N TYR A 204 12.66 -11.61 3.37
CA TYR A 204 11.55 -11.55 4.32
C TYR A 204 11.65 -12.59 5.44
N TRP A 205 12.19 -13.78 5.18
CA TRP A 205 12.45 -14.75 6.24
C TRP A 205 13.47 -14.22 7.25
N VAL A 206 14.56 -13.64 6.77
CA VAL A 206 15.57 -13.00 7.63
C VAL A 206 14.97 -11.80 8.38
N LEU A 207 14.22 -10.97 7.67
CA LEU A 207 13.55 -9.80 8.27
C LEU A 207 12.55 -10.21 9.34
N LEU A 208 11.77 -11.27 9.12
CA LEU A 208 10.85 -11.82 10.12
C LEU A 208 11.61 -12.26 11.36
N GLY A 209 12.70 -13.00 11.20
CA GLY A 209 13.55 -13.44 12.32
C GLY A 209 14.07 -12.26 13.16
N ILE A 210 14.58 -11.23 12.51
CA ILE A 210 15.05 -10.00 13.17
C ILE A 210 13.89 -9.27 13.85
N SER A 211 12.73 -9.20 13.21
CA SER A 211 11.55 -8.56 13.76
C SER A 211 11.04 -9.25 15.02
N VAL A 212 11.04 -10.58 15.04
CA VAL A 212 10.69 -11.37 16.23
C VAL A 212 11.68 -11.11 17.36
N LEU A 213 12.98 -11.05 17.08
CA LEU A 213 13.99 -10.71 18.07
C LEU A 213 13.77 -9.30 18.64
N VAL A 214 13.41 -8.33 17.79
CA VAL A 214 13.09 -6.96 18.21
C VAL A 214 11.87 -6.95 19.14
N LEU A 215 10.82 -7.72 18.82
CA LEU A 215 9.63 -7.80 19.67
C LEU A 215 9.95 -8.27 21.09
N PHE A 216 10.82 -9.26 21.25
CA PHE A 216 11.14 -9.80 22.57
C PHE A 216 12.20 -9.01 23.32
N LYS A 217 13.08 -8.30 22.62
CA LYS A 217 14.15 -7.52 23.25
C LYS A 217 13.76 -6.08 23.59
N GLN A 218 12.78 -5.50 22.86
CA GLN A 218 12.37 -4.12 23.07
C GLN A 218 11.65 -3.94 24.40
N GLU A 219 12.21 -3.13 25.28
CA GLU A 219 11.66 -2.94 26.64
C GLU A 219 10.23 -2.39 26.66
N LYS A 220 9.91 -1.49 25.74
CA LYS A 220 8.56 -0.92 25.60
C LYS A 220 7.49 -1.97 25.28
N LEU A 221 7.89 -3.10 24.71
CA LEU A 221 7.00 -4.20 24.33
C LEU A 221 6.88 -5.28 25.43
N LYS A 222 7.81 -5.33 26.37
CA LYS A 222 7.77 -6.29 27.48
C LYS A 222 6.52 -6.19 28.34
N ALA A 223 5.99 -4.97 28.50
CA ALA A 223 4.76 -4.71 29.24
C ALA A 223 3.51 -5.32 28.58
N LEU A 224 3.58 -5.73 27.30
CA LEU A 224 2.46 -6.37 26.59
C LEU A 224 2.42 -7.88 26.80
N HIS A 225 3.45 -8.47 27.41
CA HIS A 225 3.55 -9.91 27.67
C HIS A 225 3.33 -10.79 26.43
N LEU A 226 3.97 -10.43 25.30
CA LEU A 226 3.85 -11.13 24.02
C LEU A 226 4.47 -12.55 24.06
N GLU A 227 5.26 -12.86 25.07
CA GLU A 227 5.81 -14.20 25.30
C GLU A 227 4.74 -15.24 25.69
N LYS A 228 3.60 -14.80 26.20
CA LYS A 228 2.48 -15.67 26.56
C LYS A 228 1.59 -15.91 25.35
N ARG A 229 1.66 -17.13 24.81
CA ARG A 229 0.78 -17.53 23.71
C ARG A 229 -0.69 -17.44 24.13
N ILE A 230 -1.48 -16.79 23.30
CA ILE A 230 -2.93 -16.65 23.51
C ILE A 230 -3.64 -17.60 22.55
N PRO A 231 -4.65 -18.37 23.03
CA PRO A 231 -5.38 -19.31 22.21
C PRO A 231 -6.26 -18.59 21.17
N LEU A 232 -6.63 -19.31 20.14
CA LEU A 232 -7.51 -18.84 19.08
C LEU A 232 -8.86 -18.38 19.65
N ASN A 233 -9.28 -17.18 19.27
CA ASN A 233 -10.57 -16.62 19.58
C ASN A 233 -11.29 -16.24 18.29
N MET A 234 -12.25 -17.05 17.87
CA MET A 234 -12.97 -16.87 16.61
C MET A 234 -13.78 -15.57 16.55
N ASP A 235 -14.27 -15.05 17.67
CA ASP A 235 -15.03 -13.80 17.70
C ASP A 235 -14.14 -12.61 17.35
N LYS A 236 -12.91 -12.58 17.85
CA LYS A 236 -11.92 -11.57 17.51
C LYS A 236 -11.45 -11.69 16.05
N ILE A 237 -11.27 -12.91 15.56
CA ILE A 237 -10.92 -13.13 14.14
C ILE A 237 -12.05 -12.66 13.23
N LYS A 238 -13.31 -12.96 13.56
CA LYS A 238 -14.47 -12.47 12.81
C LYS A 238 -14.55 -10.94 12.80
N GLU A 239 -14.27 -10.28 13.93
CA GLU A 239 -14.19 -8.83 14.00
C GLU A 239 -13.08 -8.30 13.08
N GLY A 240 -11.91 -8.90 13.16
CA GLY A 240 -10.76 -8.55 12.29
C GLY A 240 -11.08 -8.70 10.80
N VAL A 241 -11.72 -9.79 10.40
CA VAL A 241 -12.13 -10.03 9.00
C VAL A 241 -13.22 -9.05 8.58
N ARG A 242 -14.21 -8.82 9.43
CA ARG A 242 -15.31 -7.88 9.14
C ARG A 242 -14.79 -6.46 8.89
N LEU A 243 -13.79 -6.03 9.65
CA LEU A 243 -13.14 -4.72 9.47
C LEU A 243 -12.14 -4.73 8.32
N GLY A 244 -11.33 -5.76 8.20
CA GLY A 244 -10.21 -5.85 7.27
C GLY A 244 -10.61 -6.19 5.84
N LEU A 245 -11.61 -7.03 5.64
CA LEU A 245 -12.05 -7.43 4.31
C LEU A 245 -12.48 -6.23 3.45
N PRO A 246 -13.25 -5.26 3.95
CA PRO A 246 -13.56 -4.04 3.21
C PRO A 246 -12.33 -3.17 2.94
N ILE A 247 -11.38 -3.10 3.87
CA ILE A 247 -10.11 -2.37 3.65
C ILE A 247 -9.34 -3.00 2.50
N GLY A 248 -9.13 -4.30 2.54
CA GLY A 248 -8.46 -5.04 1.48
C GLY A 248 -9.19 -4.92 0.15
N GLY A 249 -10.52 -4.98 0.16
CA GLY A 249 -11.36 -4.79 -1.02
C GLY A 249 -11.22 -3.41 -1.65
N THR A 250 -11.13 -2.37 -0.85
CA THR A 250 -10.89 -0.99 -1.34
C THR A 250 -9.54 -0.88 -2.02
N VAL A 251 -8.48 -1.39 -1.40
CA VAL A 251 -7.13 -1.37 -1.99
C VAL A 251 -7.07 -2.22 -3.27
N PHE A 252 -7.69 -3.38 -3.26
CA PHE A 252 -7.80 -4.22 -4.45
C PHE A 252 -8.51 -3.51 -5.61
N ALA A 253 -9.63 -2.83 -5.34
CA ALA A 253 -10.37 -2.08 -6.33
C ALA A 253 -9.55 -0.94 -6.93
N GLU A 254 -8.79 -0.21 -6.12
CA GLU A 254 -7.87 0.84 -6.59
C GLU A 254 -6.77 0.28 -7.48
N VAL A 255 -6.07 -0.75 -7.04
CA VAL A 255 -4.98 -1.37 -7.82
C VAL A 255 -5.52 -1.97 -9.12
N ALA A 256 -6.67 -2.64 -9.06
CA ALA A 256 -7.28 -3.26 -10.22
C ALA A 256 -7.72 -2.23 -11.29
N ILE A 257 -8.21 -1.05 -10.91
CA ILE A 257 -8.60 -0.02 -11.88
C ILE A 257 -7.40 0.48 -12.69
N PHE A 258 -6.24 0.67 -12.05
CA PHE A 258 -5.02 1.05 -12.76
C PHE A 258 -4.57 -0.04 -13.73
N SER A 259 -4.66 -1.30 -13.31
CA SER A 259 -4.33 -2.45 -14.17
C SER A 259 -5.25 -2.52 -15.40
N VAL A 260 -6.55 -2.30 -15.22
CA VAL A 260 -7.52 -2.29 -16.31
C VAL A 260 -7.27 -1.12 -17.27
N VAL A 261 -6.99 0.07 -16.75
CA VAL A 261 -6.61 1.21 -17.61
C VAL A 261 -5.34 0.90 -18.41
N GLY A 262 -4.34 0.30 -17.79
CA GLY A 262 -3.11 -0.14 -18.47
C GLY A 262 -3.39 -1.14 -19.60
N LEU A 263 -4.31 -2.08 -19.41
CA LEU A 263 -4.74 -3.02 -20.46
C LEU A 263 -5.48 -2.33 -21.60
N ILE A 264 -6.35 -1.37 -21.29
CA ILE A 264 -7.07 -0.59 -22.30
C ILE A 264 -6.10 0.24 -23.15
N MET A 265 -5.00 0.73 -22.56
CA MET A 265 -3.97 1.46 -23.30
C MET A 265 -3.29 0.62 -24.40
N ALA A 266 -3.42 -0.69 -24.39
CA ALA A 266 -2.89 -1.57 -25.44
C ALA A 266 -3.45 -1.29 -26.84
N LYS A 267 -4.61 -0.64 -26.96
CA LYS A 267 -5.20 -0.21 -28.25
C LYS A 267 -4.47 0.96 -28.91
N PHE A 268 -3.62 1.67 -28.17
CA PHE A 268 -2.85 2.80 -28.67
C PHE A 268 -1.46 2.37 -29.18
N SER A 269 -0.69 3.30 -29.74
CA SER A 269 0.65 3.03 -30.23
C SER A 269 1.61 2.63 -29.09
N SER A 270 2.67 1.92 -29.45
CA SER A 270 3.71 1.53 -28.49
C SER A 270 4.35 2.72 -27.79
N LEU A 271 4.49 3.85 -28.48
CA LEU A 271 5.00 5.10 -27.89
C LEU A 271 4.05 5.63 -26.80
N ILE A 272 2.76 5.65 -27.04
CA ILE A 272 1.74 6.08 -26.06
C ILE A 272 1.75 5.14 -24.86
N ILE A 273 1.80 3.83 -25.08
CA ILE A 273 1.84 2.83 -24.00
C ILE A 273 3.08 3.06 -23.13
N ALA A 274 4.26 3.21 -23.73
CA ALA A 274 5.50 3.42 -22.99
C ALA A 274 5.50 4.72 -22.21
N SER A 275 5.01 5.80 -22.79
CA SER A 275 4.89 7.10 -22.12
C SER A 275 3.91 7.09 -20.96
N HIS A 276 2.76 6.44 -21.14
CA HIS A 276 1.77 6.23 -20.09
C HIS A 276 2.35 5.42 -18.92
N GLN A 277 3.02 4.30 -19.19
CA GLN A 277 3.62 3.45 -18.18
C GLN A 277 4.70 4.20 -17.38
N SER A 278 5.52 4.98 -18.05
CA SER A 278 6.55 5.80 -17.40
C SER A 278 5.94 6.86 -16.48
N ALA A 279 4.90 7.56 -16.93
CA ALA A 279 4.18 8.53 -16.11
C ALA A 279 3.48 7.88 -14.92
N MET A 280 2.87 6.71 -15.09
CA MET A 280 2.24 5.96 -14.01
C MET A 280 3.26 5.45 -12.99
N ASN A 281 4.43 5.01 -13.42
CA ASN A 281 5.51 4.57 -12.53
C ASN A 281 5.95 5.70 -11.62
N PHE A 282 6.17 6.88 -12.16
CA PHE A 282 6.54 8.05 -11.37
C PHE A 282 5.41 8.49 -10.43
N SER A 283 4.17 8.48 -10.90
CA SER A 283 3.00 8.80 -10.09
C SER A 283 2.85 7.85 -8.91
N SER A 284 3.13 6.57 -9.10
CA SER A 284 3.11 5.56 -8.03
C SER A 284 4.16 5.85 -6.94
N LEU A 285 5.34 6.33 -7.34
CA LEU A 285 6.36 6.77 -6.38
C LEU A 285 5.87 7.97 -5.55
N MET A 286 5.23 8.94 -6.19
CA MET A 286 4.67 10.11 -5.51
C MET A 286 3.49 9.76 -4.59
N TYR A 287 2.81 8.67 -4.83
CA TYR A 287 1.74 8.16 -3.96
C TYR A 287 2.21 7.84 -2.53
N ALA A 288 3.52 7.67 -2.32
CA ALA A 288 4.08 7.49 -0.98
C ALA A 288 3.69 8.61 0.00
N PHE A 289 3.56 9.84 -0.45
CA PHE A 289 3.15 10.97 0.39
C PHE A 289 1.72 10.84 0.93
N PRO A 290 0.68 10.78 0.08
CA PRO A 290 -0.69 10.63 0.57
C PRO A 290 -0.92 9.32 1.33
N MET A 291 -0.29 8.22 0.93
CA MET A 291 -0.38 6.94 1.62
C MET A 291 0.21 7.00 3.03
N SER A 292 1.33 7.69 3.21
CA SER A 292 1.96 7.88 4.52
C SER A 292 1.09 8.72 5.44
N ILE A 293 0.45 9.77 4.93
CA ILE A 293 -0.50 10.59 5.69
C ILE A 293 -1.71 9.75 6.08
N SER A 294 -2.26 8.97 5.16
CA SER A 294 -3.38 8.04 5.42
C SER A 294 -3.06 7.08 6.56
N SER A 295 -1.89 6.47 6.54
CA SER A 295 -1.43 5.54 7.58
C SER A 295 -1.25 6.22 8.93
N ALA A 296 -0.63 7.40 8.96
CA ALA A 296 -0.48 8.19 10.18
C ALA A 296 -1.83 8.61 10.76
N MET A 297 -2.78 9.01 9.92
CA MET A 297 -4.14 9.35 10.33
C MET A 297 -4.86 8.15 10.95
N ALA A 298 -4.76 6.98 10.35
CA ALA A 298 -5.37 5.76 10.91
C ALA A 298 -4.85 5.46 12.33
N ILE A 299 -3.57 5.68 12.57
CA ILE A 299 -2.93 5.46 13.88
C ILE A 299 -3.46 6.46 14.91
N VAL A 300 -3.32 7.75 14.67
CA VAL A 300 -3.64 8.79 15.67
C VAL A 300 -5.15 8.94 15.89
N VAL A 301 -5.94 8.88 14.83
CA VAL A 301 -7.41 9.00 14.93
C VAL A 301 -8.01 7.81 15.66
N SER A 302 -7.55 6.58 15.38
CA SER A 302 -8.07 5.39 16.06
C SER A 302 -7.85 5.45 17.58
N TYR A 303 -6.71 5.95 18.01
CA TYR A 303 -6.41 6.15 19.43
C TYR A 303 -7.35 7.18 20.07
N GLU A 304 -7.48 8.36 19.45
CA GLU A 304 -8.31 9.44 20.00
C GLU A 304 -9.81 9.08 20.00
N VAL A 305 -10.28 8.43 18.97
CA VAL A 305 -11.67 7.93 18.89
C VAL A 305 -11.91 6.84 19.95
N GLY A 306 -10.97 5.93 20.15
CA GLY A 306 -11.02 4.93 21.21
C GLY A 306 -11.07 5.55 22.60
N ALA A 307 -10.32 6.61 22.82
CA ALA A 307 -10.30 7.40 24.05
C ALA A 307 -11.52 8.33 24.22
N LYS A 308 -12.41 8.40 23.23
CA LYS A 308 -13.55 9.33 23.17
C LYS A 308 -13.15 10.82 23.18
N ARG A 309 -11.94 11.13 22.77
CA ARG A 309 -11.43 12.50 22.65
C ARG A 309 -11.63 13.03 21.24
N PHE A 310 -12.88 13.25 20.86
CA PHE A 310 -13.26 13.63 19.47
C PHE A 310 -12.72 15.00 19.05
N GLY A 311 -12.54 15.92 20.00
CA GLY A 311 -11.90 17.21 19.73
C GLY A 311 -10.43 17.05 19.31
N ASP A 312 -9.70 16.17 19.98
CA ASP A 312 -8.31 15.84 19.64
C ASP A 312 -8.21 15.11 18.30
N ALA A 313 -9.16 14.20 18.02
CA ALA A 313 -9.26 13.56 16.72
C ALA A 313 -9.43 14.59 15.59
N LYS A 314 -10.28 15.60 15.77
CA LYS A 314 -10.45 16.71 14.81
C LYS A 314 -9.17 17.51 14.61
N THR A 315 -8.40 17.74 15.68
CA THR A 315 -7.11 18.43 15.59
C THR A 315 -6.13 17.64 14.73
N TYR A 316 -6.02 16.34 14.93
CA TYR A 316 -5.18 15.48 14.08
C TYR A 316 -5.65 15.43 12.63
N ILE A 317 -6.95 15.39 12.39
CA ILE A 317 -7.52 15.46 11.03
C ILE A 317 -7.13 16.78 10.36
N GLY A 318 -7.17 17.88 11.09
CA GLY A 318 -6.69 19.20 10.62
C GLY A 318 -5.19 19.17 10.28
N LEU A 319 -4.36 18.61 11.17
CA LEU A 319 -2.92 18.46 10.93
C LEU A 319 -2.62 17.62 9.68
N GLY A 320 -3.31 16.49 9.53
CA GLY A 320 -3.16 15.64 8.35
C GLY A 320 -3.54 16.35 7.06
N ARG A 321 -4.61 17.14 7.09
CA ARG A 321 -5.06 17.95 5.96
C ARG A 321 -4.05 19.01 5.56
N TRP A 322 -3.51 19.76 6.52
CA TRP A 322 -2.46 20.75 6.27
C TRP A 322 -1.17 20.11 5.76
N THR A 323 -0.74 18.99 6.33
CA THR A 323 0.41 18.25 5.87
C THR A 323 0.21 17.79 4.43
N ALA A 324 -0.96 17.27 4.10
CA ALA A 324 -1.30 16.87 2.73
C ALA A 324 -1.20 18.04 1.75
N LEU A 325 -1.72 19.21 2.10
CA LEU A 325 -1.64 20.42 1.28
C LEU A 325 -0.19 20.90 1.06
N ILE A 326 0.63 20.87 2.12
CA ILE A 326 2.04 21.27 2.04
C ILE A 326 2.81 20.34 1.11
N PHE A 327 2.68 19.03 1.28
CA PHE A 327 3.35 18.06 0.42
C PHE A 327 2.80 18.08 -1.01
N ALA A 328 1.49 18.28 -1.21
CA ALA A 328 0.93 18.47 -2.53
C ALA A 328 1.53 19.70 -3.21
N GLY A 329 1.61 20.83 -2.52
CA GLY A 329 2.25 22.03 -3.04
C GLY A 329 3.70 21.78 -3.47
N PHE A 330 4.46 21.09 -2.63
CA PHE A 330 5.84 20.74 -2.94
C PHE A 330 5.95 19.77 -4.14
N THR A 331 5.22 18.66 -4.12
CA THR A 331 5.30 17.64 -5.18
C THR A 331 4.77 18.16 -6.51
N LEU A 332 3.69 18.94 -6.52
CA LEU A 332 3.13 19.53 -7.73
C LEU A 332 4.06 20.57 -8.32
N THR A 333 4.65 21.43 -7.50
CA THR A 333 5.62 22.43 -7.97
C THR A 333 6.86 21.77 -8.55
N PHE A 334 7.41 20.77 -7.85
CA PHE A 334 8.55 20.00 -8.32
C PHE A 334 8.25 19.35 -9.67
N LEU A 335 7.15 18.62 -9.77
CA LEU A 335 6.80 17.91 -10.99
C LEU A 335 6.48 18.84 -12.15
N TYR A 336 5.80 19.97 -11.89
CA TYR A 336 5.52 20.98 -12.91
C TYR A 336 6.80 21.54 -13.52
N ILE A 337 7.79 21.88 -12.68
CA ILE A 337 9.08 22.45 -13.12
C ILE A 337 9.93 21.38 -13.81
N PHE A 338 10.03 20.18 -13.24
CA PHE A 338 10.97 19.13 -13.67
C PHE A 338 10.32 18.00 -14.50
N ARG A 339 9.08 18.14 -14.98
CA ARG A 339 8.39 17.08 -15.74
C ARG A 339 9.17 16.59 -16.96
N GLY A 340 9.84 17.48 -17.69
CA GLY A 340 10.71 17.11 -18.81
C GLY A 340 11.93 16.33 -18.37
N ASN A 341 12.57 16.76 -17.28
CA ASN A 341 13.72 16.07 -16.69
C ASN A 341 13.31 14.67 -16.15
N VAL A 342 12.17 14.56 -15.50
CA VAL A 342 11.63 13.28 -15.06
C VAL A 342 11.34 12.36 -16.25
N ALA A 343 10.71 12.87 -17.30
CA ALA A 343 10.46 12.11 -18.52
C ALA A 343 11.76 11.61 -19.17
N SER A 344 12.82 12.41 -19.16
CA SER A 344 14.13 12.03 -19.71
C SER A 344 14.83 10.91 -18.95
N LEU A 345 14.44 10.63 -17.70
CA LEU A 345 14.95 9.48 -16.94
C LEU A 345 14.49 8.14 -17.52
N TYR A 346 13.36 8.12 -18.22
CA TYR A 346 12.75 6.91 -18.77
C TYR A 346 13.09 6.65 -20.23
N GLY A 347 13.61 7.64 -20.95
CA GLY A 347 14.01 7.49 -22.35
C GLY A 347 14.65 8.73 -22.92
N ASN A 348 15.33 8.58 -24.04
CA ASN A 348 16.12 9.63 -24.69
C ASN A 348 15.47 10.20 -25.97
N ASP A 349 14.45 9.53 -26.49
CA ASP A 349 13.75 9.98 -27.70
C ASP A 349 12.97 11.27 -27.40
N PRO A 350 13.16 12.37 -28.16
CA PRO A 350 12.48 13.64 -27.92
C PRO A 350 10.96 13.53 -27.96
N GLU A 351 10.41 12.72 -28.85
CA GLU A 351 8.96 12.51 -28.95
C GLU A 351 8.42 11.78 -27.73
N PHE A 352 9.13 10.77 -27.24
CA PHE A 352 8.82 10.07 -25.98
C PHE A 352 8.85 11.01 -24.78
N ILE A 353 9.88 11.84 -24.66
CA ILE A 353 10.03 12.80 -23.56
C ILE A 353 8.88 13.81 -23.57
N ASP A 354 8.53 14.36 -24.72
CA ASP A 354 7.42 15.31 -24.84
C ASP A 354 6.07 14.67 -24.44
N LEU A 355 5.78 13.49 -24.94
CA LEU A 355 4.54 12.76 -24.65
C LEU A 355 4.48 12.36 -23.17
N THR A 356 5.56 11.85 -22.62
CA THR A 356 5.63 11.49 -21.18
C THR A 356 5.45 12.73 -20.29
N ALA A 357 6.06 13.86 -20.66
CA ALA A 357 5.85 15.12 -19.94
C ALA A 357 4.40 15.60 -19.98
N ARG A 358 3.69 15.38 -21.07
CA ARG A 358 2.24 15.67 -21.15
C ARG A 358 1.42 14.77 -20.23
N PHE A 359 1.70 13.48 -20.18
CA PHE A 359 1.06 12.56 -19.23
C PHE A 359 1.38 12.96 -17.77
N LEU A 360 2.60 13.38 -17.49
CA LEU A 360 2.98 13.89 -16.18
C LEU A 360 2.21 15.18 -15.82
N THR A 361 1.82 15.99 -16.78
CA THR A 361 0.94 17.13 -16.53
C THR A 361 -0.44 16.68 -16.06
N TYR A 362 -1.02 15.65 -16.63
CA TYR A 362 -2.26 15.03 -16.11
C TYR A 362 -2.03 14.40 -14.73
N SER A 363 -0.87 13.82 -14.50
CA SER A 363 -0.46 13.30 -13.20
C SER A 363 -0.47 14.35 -12.08
N LEU A 364 -0.22 15.63 -12.39
CA LEU A 364 -0.36 16.72 -11.41
C LEU A 364 -1.78 16.77 -10.82
N PHE A 365 -2.78 16.76 -11.67
CA PHE A 365 -4.19 16.78 -11.25
C PHE A 365 -4.59 15.50 -10.54
N PHE A 366 -4.10 14.36 -11.00
CA PHE A 366 -4.29 13.07 -10.37
C PHE A 366 -3.72 13.06 -8.94
N GLN A 367 -2.50 13.52 -8.75
CA GLN A 367 -1.86 13.59 -7.43
C GLN A 367 -2.56 14.59 -6.51
N LEU A 368 -3.03 15.72 -7.03
CA LEU A 368 -3.80 16.69 -6.27
C LEU A 368 -5.10 16.07 -5.74
N ALA A 369 -5.84 15.38 -6.61
CA ALA A 369 -7.07 14.69 -6.23
C ALA A 369 -6.81 13.60 -5.19
N ASP A 370 -5.74 12.82 -5.36
CA ASP A 370 -5.36 11.74 -4.45
C ASP A 370 -4.90 12.25 -3.08
N THR A 371 -4.27 13.41 -3.04
CA THR A 371 -3.88 14.09 -1.80
C THR A 371 -5.10 14.40 -0.91
N PHE A 372 -6.26 14.63 -1.49
CA PHE A 372 -7.51 14.81 -0.72
C PHE A 372 -8.21 13.50 -0.40
N ALA A 373 -8.19 12.54 -1.32
CA ALA A 373 -8.94 11.28 -1.18
C ALA A 373 -8.25 10.27 -0.23
N ALA A 374 -6.96 10.04 -0.37
CA ALA A 374 -6.25 9.00 0.37
C ALA A 374 -6.22 9.23 1.90
N PRO A 375 -5.95 10.44 2.42
CA PRO A 375 -6.00 10.66 3.86
C PRO A 375 -7.37 10.42 4.47
N LEU A 376 -8.45 10.69 3.74
CA LEU A 376 -9.82 10.42 4.21
C LEU A 376 -10.07 8.94 4.46
N GLN A 377 -9.52 8.07 3.64
CA GLN A 377 -9.59 6.62 3.87
C GLN A 377 -8.93 6.22 5.20
N GLY A 378 -7.74 6.77 5.50
CA GLY A 378 -7.04 6.54 6.76
C GLY A 378 -7.84 7.02 7.97
N ILE A 379 -8.45 8.19 7.86
CA ILE A 379 -9.31 8.76 8.91
C ILE A 379 -10.53 7.87 9.16
N LEU A 380 -11.22 7.44 8.10
CA LEU A 380 -12.39 6.56 8.21
C LEU A 380 -12.02 5.21 8.84
N ARG A 381 -10.86 4.64 8.50
CA ARG A 381 -10.32 3.45 9.17
C ARG A 381 -10.11 3.69 10.67
N GLY A 382 -9.63 4.87 11.05
CA GLY A 382 -9.49 5.29 12.44
C GLY A 382 -10.79 5.29 13.22
N TYR A 383 -11.90 5.61 12.57
CA TYR A 383 -13.25 5.49 13.12
C TYR A 383 -13.82 4.06 13.05
N LYS A 384 -13.08 3.08 12.54
CA LYS A 384 -13.54 1.74 12.21
C LYS A 384 -14.70 1.69 11.21
N ASP A 385 -14.84 2.71 10.40
CA ASP A 385 -15.82 2.75 9.31
C ASP A 385 -15.13 2.32 8.01
N THR A 386 -15.36 1.09 7.58
CA THR A 386 -14.67 0.49 6.43
C THR A 386 -15.61 -0.07 5.37
N VAL A 387 -16.80 -0.52 5.76
CA VAL A 387 -17.78 -1.15 4.86
C VAL A 387 -18.37 -0.14 3.89
N ILE A 388 -18.88 0.98 4.39
CA ILE A 388 -19.45 2.03 3.53
C ILE A 388 -18.39 2.67 2.63
N PRO A 389 -17.19 3.02 3.12
CA PRO A 389 -16.11 3.48 2.26
C PRO A 389 -15.73 2.51 1.15
N PHE A 390 -15.79 1.20 1.38
CA PHE A 390 -15.57 0.20 0.34
C PHE A 390 -16.58 0.34 -0.82
N TYR A 391 -17.87 0.42 -0.52
CA TYR A 391 -18.90 0.60 -1.54
C TYR A 391 -18.78 1.97 -2.23
N LEU A 392 -18.48 3.03 -1.49
CA LEU A 392 -18.24 4.36 -2.07
C LEU A 392 -17.02 4.36 -2.99
N GLY A 393 -15.97 3.63 -2.63
CA GLY A 393 -14.79 3.43 -3.47
C GLY A 393 -15.10 2.68 -4.75
N LEU A 394 -15.88 1.62 -4.69
CA LEU A 394 -16.33 0.89 -5.89
C LEU A 394 -17.10 1.80 -6.84
N VAL A 395 -18.05 2.59 -6.32
CA VAL A 395 -18.81 3.54 -7.13
C VAL A 395 -17.90 4.62 -7.72
N GLY A 396 -17.04 5.20 -6.89
CA GLY A 396 -16.14 6.28 -7.32
C GLY A 396 -15.11 5.81 -8.35
N TYR A 397 -14.41 4.71 -8.09
CA TYR A 397 -13.37 4.23 -9.00
C TYR A 397 -13.95 3.52 -10.23
N TRP A 398 -14.73 2.46 -10.03
CA TRP A 398 -15.22 1.64 -11.13
C TRP A 398 -16.46 2.21 -11.80
N GLY A 399 -17.34 2.85 -11.06
CA GLY A 399 -18.57 3.45 -11.58
C GLY A 399 -18.33 4.76 -12.33
N VAL A 400 -17.19 5.41 -12.15
CA VAL A 400 -16.88 6.73 -12.74
C VAL A 400 -15.70 6.67 -13.70
N ALA A 401 -14.57 6.06 -13.32
CA ALA A 401 -13.34 6.14 -14.11
C ALA A 401 -13.50 5.59 -15.53
N ILE A 402 -13.94 4.34 -15.66
CA ILE A 402 -14.07 3.68 -16.96
C ILE A 402 -15.20 4.28 -17.80
N PRO A 403 -16.43 4.48 -17.27
CA PRO A 403 -17.50 5.10 -18.05
C PRO A 403 -17.15 6.50 -18.55
N VAL A 404 -16.59 7.35 -17.72
CA VAL A 404 -16.16 8.72 -18.12
C VAL A 404 -15.06 8.65 -19.18
N ALA A 405 -14.05 7.78 -18.96
CA ALA A 405 -12.97 7.62 -19.92
C ALA A 405 -13.47 7.13 -21.29
N MET A 406 -14.36 6.15 -21.30
CA MET A 406 -14.94 5.63 -22.55
C MET A 406 -15.81 6.66 -23.28
N VAL A 407 -16.60 7.44 -22.57
CA VAL A 407 -17.41 8.53 -23.14
C VAL A 407 -16.51 9.59 -23.75
N LEU A 408 -15.47 10.02 -23.05
CA LEU A 408 -14.51 11.03 -23.56
C LEU A 408 -13.73 10.49 -24.77
N ASP A 409 -13.30 9.25 -24.76
CA ASP A 409 -12.56 8.63 -25.87
C ASP A 409 -13.43 8.52 -27.12
N SER A 410 -14.72 8.24 -26.97
CA SER A 410 -15.66 8.11 -28.09
C SER A 410 -16.20 9.44 -28.63
N LEU A 411 -16.34 10.45 -27.77
CA LEU A 411 -16.96 11.74 -28.14
C LEU A 411 -15.97 12.87 -28.36
N THR A 412 -14.69 12.70 -28.03
CA THR A 412 -13.64 13.71 -28.14
C THR A 412 -12.37 13.13 -28.77
N ASP A 413 -11.47 14.01 -29.17
CA ASP A 413 -10.16 13.63 -29.74
C ASP A 413 -9.06 13.52 -28.68
N PHE A 414 -9.42 13.37 -27.39
CA PHE A 414 -8.45 13.27 -26.31
C PHE A 414 -7.66 11.93 -26.34
N GLY A 415 -8.20 10.88 -26.93
CA GLY A 415 -7.51 9.60 -27.05
C GLY A 415 -7.10 9.02 -25.71
N ALA A 416 -5.82 8.71 -25.53
CA ALA A 416 -5.26 8.15 -24.30
C ALA A 416 -5.42 9.06 -23.08
N TYR A 417 -5.47 10.36 -23.24
CA TYR A 417 -5.70 11.30 -22.14
C TYR A 417 -7.09 11.16 -21.50
N SER A 418 -8.06 10.63 -22.22
CA SER A 418 -9.41 10.35 -21.71
C SER A 418 -9.37 9.46 -20.46
N TYR A 419 -8.47 8.49 -20.44
CA TYR A 419 -8.31 7.54 -19.31
C TYR A 419 -7.69 8.19 -18.09
N TRP A 420 -6.76 9.11 -18.28
CA TRP A 420 -6.23 9.94 -17.19
C TRP A 420 -7.29 10.88 -16.61
N ILE A 421 -8.07 11.51 -17.47
CA ILE A 421 -9.20 12.37 -17.07
C ILE A 421 -10.23 11.56 -16.28
N GLY A 422 -10.57 10.35 -16.76
CA GLY A 422 -11.47 9.44 -16.06
C GLY A 422 -10.97 9.09 -14.66
N LEU A 423 -9.69 8.75 -14.52
CA LEU A 423 -9.06 8.49 -13.22
C LEU A 423 -9.08 9.72 -12.30
N ILE A 424 -8.78 10.89 -12.81
CA ILE A 424 -8.81 12.14 -12.05
C ILE A 424 -10.21 12.43 -11.52
N ILE A 425 -11.22 12.35 -12.38
CA ILE A 425 -12.63 12.56 -12.00
C ILE A 425 -13.06 11.52 -10.97
N SER A 426 -12.65 10.26 -11.13
CA SER A 426 -12.98 9.19 -10.19
C SER A 426 -12.42 9.46 -8.79
N LEU A 427 -11.20 9.96 -8.69
CA LEU A 427 -10.59 10.36 -7.42
C LEU A 427 -11.30 11.55 -6.78
N ILE A 428 -11.69 12.54 -7.56
CA ILE A 428 -12.46 13.69 -7.07
C ILE A 428 -13.81 13.22 -6.52
N VAL A 429 -14.52 12.37 -7.25
CA VAL A 429 -15.82 11.83 -6.81
C VAL A 429 -15.64 10.96 -5.55
N SER A 430 -14.67 10.08 -5.53
CA SER A 430 -14.36 9.24 -4.36
C SER A 430 -14.00 10.09 -3.15
N GLY A 431 -13.18 11.11 -3.33
CA GLY A 431 -12.81 12.05 -2.27
C GLY A 431 -14.02 12.81 -1.73
N ALA A 432 -14.93 13.26 -2.58
CA ALA A 432 -16.17 13.91 -2.17
C ALA A 432 -17.08 12.97 -1.38
N LEU A 433 -17.22 11.72 -1.83
CA LEU A 433 -18.01 10.70 -1.13
C LEU A 433 -17.42 10.34 0.24
N TYR A 434 -16.11 10.17 0.33
CA TYR A 434 -15.41 9.93 1.60
C TYR A 434 -15.54 11.12 2.55
N ARG A 435 -15.46 12.34 2.05
CA ARG A 435 -15.66 13.57 2.84
C ARG A 435 -17.07 13.64 3.41
N TRP A 436 -18.08 13.36 2.58
CA TRP A 436 -19.45 13.28 3.03
C TRP A 436 -19.61 12.21 4.13
N ARG A 437 -19.08 11.02 3.89
CA ARG A 437 -19.16 9.91 4.86
C ARG A 437 -18.49 10.26 6.19
N LEU A 438 -17.31 10.90 6.13
CA LEU A 438 -16.60 11.34 7.34
C LEU A 438 -17.45 12.32 8.15
N THR A 439 -18.12 13.26 7.52
CA THR A 439 -19.02 14.21 8.20
C THR A 439 -20.14 13.48 8.92
N VAL A 440 -20.73 12.47 8.29
CA VAL A 440 -21.80 11.65 8.90
C VAL A 440 -21.28 10.88 10.12
N ILE A 441 -20.14 10.23 9.98
CA ILE A 441 -19.53 9.44 11.07
C ILE A 441 -19.13 10.31 12.25
N MET A 442 -18.51 11.45 12.02
CA MET A 442 -18.09 12.37 13.08
C MET A 442 -19.30 12.87 13.89
N LYS A 443 -20.39 13.27 13.22
CA LYS A 443 -21.62 13.69 13.89
C LYS A 443 -22.22 12.55 14.71
N ARG A 444 -22.22 11.32 14.19
CA ARG A 444 -22.74 10.15 14.92
C ARG A 444 -21.98 9.89 16.22
N PHE A 445 -20.64 9.91 16.17
CA PHE A 445 -19.80 9.68 17.36
C PHE A 445 -19.97 10.80 18.39
N GLU A 446 -20.08 12.05 17.96
CA GLU A 446 -20.32 13.18 18.85
C GLU A 446 -21.70 13.13 19.53
N SER A 447 -22.75 12.73 18.79
CA SER A 447 -24.09 12.58 19.37
C SER A 447 -24.12 11.47 20.42
N ILE A 448 -23.47 10.33 20.17
CA ILE A 448 -23.34 9.23 21.12
C ILE A 448 -22.59 9.69 22.40
N ALA A 449 -21.58 10.53 22.25
CA ALA A 449 -20.84 11.07 23.40
C ALA A 449 -21.72 11.99 24.26
N LYS A 450 -22.52 12.86 23.63
CA LYS A 450 -23.44 13.76 24.34
C LYS A 450 -24.61 13.05 25.04
N SER A 451 -25.09 11.93 24.47
CA SER A 451 -26.19 11.17 25.07
C SER A 451 -25.79 10.38 26.31
N LYS A 452 -24.51 10.27 26.62
CA LYS A 452 -23.95 9.55 27.77
C LYS A 452 -23.43 10.47 28.88
N GLN A 453 -23.49 11.79 28.69
CA GLN A 453 -23.30 12.82 29.70
C GLN A 453 -24.62 13.27 30.28
#